data_56e34459705d055b19361891e98762a9
#
_entry.id   56e34459705d055b19361891e98762a9
#
_cell.length_a   1.000
_cell.length_b   1.000
_cell.length_c   1.000
_cell.angle_alpha   90.00
_cell.angle_beta   90.00
_cell.angle_gamma   90.00
#
_symmetry.space_group_name_H-M   'P 1'
#
loop_
_entity.id
_entity.type
_entity.pdbx_description
1 polymer ?
#
loop_
_entity_poly.entity_id
_entity_poly.type
_entity_poly.pdbx_seq_one_letter_code
_entity_poly.pdbx_strand_id
1 'polypeptide(L)'
;IGESLGHVRPVARTIIAGPIVHYSHVMPQFESLKKKLIHYENLFKGVFYFILGLSQKVLFANYLDPIANEGFHNAAALSTLAAWKAVLAYSFQIYFDFAGYSCMAIGLALLFNIRFPDNFNSPYQASSMIDFWRRWHMTLSEFLRNYVYIPLGGNRKGTVRQHLNIFLTMLIGGIWHGASWTFVFWGCYHGVLLMANHMLDK
;
A
#
# COMPACT_ATOMS: atom_id res chain seq x y z
N ILE A 1 24.19 -20.42 -35.59
CA ILE A 1 24.13 -20.99 -34.22
C ILE A 1 24.12 -19.78 -33.28
N GLY A 2 22.94 -19.25 -32.98
CA GLY A 2 22.74 -18.10 -32.09
C GLY A 2 22.01 -18.57 -30.85
N GLU A 3 22.72 -18.57 -29.75
CA GLU A 3 22.16 -18.94 -28.44
C GLU A 3 21.11 -17.91 -28.01
N SER A 4 19.90 -18.40 -27.84
CA SER A 4 18.81 -17.69 -27.18
C SER A 4 19.09 -17.70 -25.66
N LEU A 5 19.82 -16.70 -25.20
CA LEU A 5 19.92 -16.41 -23.78
C LEU A 5 18.55 -15.92 -23.31
N GLY A 6 17.83 -16.82 -22.65
CA GLY A 6 16.59 -16.52 -21.97
C GLY A 6 16.78 -15.32 -21.03
N HIS A 7 16.15 -14.21 -21.35
CA HIS A 7 16.11 -13.04 -20.50
C HIS A 7 15.37 -13.40 -19.22
N VAL A 8 16.10 -13.86 -18.20
CA VAL A 8 15.65 -13.80 -16.82
C VAL A 8 15.45 -12.31 -16.53
N ARG A 9 14.20 -11.86 -16.62
CA ARG A 9 13.84 -10.50 -16.22
C ARG A 9 14.25 -10.34 -14.76
N PRO A 10 15.17 -9.40 -14.44
CA PRO A 10 15.48 -9.17 -13.05
C PRO A 10 14.19 -8.75 -12.36
N VAL A 11 13.78 -9.52 -11.35
CA VAL A 11 12.73 -9.10 -10.43
C VAL A 11 13.22 -7.77 -9.86
N ALA A 12 12.62 -6.69 -10.30
CA ALA A 12 13.01 -5.36 -9.88
C ALA A 12 13.06 -5.35 -8.36
N ARG A 13 14.20 -4.99 -7.79
CA ARG A 13 14.34 -4.78 -6.35
C ARG A 13 13.34 -3.70 -6.00
N THR A 14 12.23 -4.12 -5.47
CA THR A 14 11.15 -3.28 -5.01
C THR A 14 11.71 -2.38 -3.92
N ILE A 15 11.53 -1.08 -4.06
CA ILE A 15 11.81 -0.15 -2.96
C ILE A 15 10.87 -0.58 -1.82
N ILE A 16 11.44 -1.08 -0.74
CA ILE A 16 10.71 -1.74 0.36
C ILE A 16 9.86 -0.74 1.15
N ALA A 17 10.13 0.56 0.98
CA ALA A 17 9.41 1.64 1.63
C ALA A 17 8.94 2.64 0.56
N GLY A 18 7.64 2.68 0.27
CA GLY A 18 7.00 3.60 -0.69
C GLY A 18 6.07 2.88 -1.67
N PRO A 19 5.54 3.58 -2.67
CA PRO A 19 4.78 2.94 -3.73
C PRO A 19 5.61 1.84 -4.39
N ILE A 20 5.06 0.63 -4.45
CA ILE A 20 5.69 -0.50 -5.14
C ILE A 20 5.58 -0.23 -6.64
N VAL A 21 6.70 0.15 -7.26
CA VAL A 21 6.71 0.56 -8.66
C VAL A 21 7.22 -0.58 -9.54
N HIS A 22 6.41 -1.01 -10.50
CA HIS A 22 6.80 -2.02 -11.47
C HIS A 22 7.82 -1.46 -12.46
N TYR A 23 8.84 -2.26 -12.77
CA TYR A 23 9.86 -1.94 -13.76
C TYR A 23 9.26 -1.48 -15.11
N SER A 24 8.19 -2.15 -15.55
CA SER A 24 7.48 -1.83 -16.79
C SER A 24 6.83 -0.44 -16.79
N HIS A 25 6.53 0.15 -15.64
CA HIS A 25 5.96 1.50 -15.54
C HIS A 25 7.03 2.59 -15.56
N VAL A 26 8.24 2.29 -15.06
CA VAL A 26 9.29 3.29 -14.85
C VAL A 26 10.28 3.34 -16.01
N MET A 27 10.69 2.19 -16.54
CA MET A 27 11.73 2.15 -17.58
C MET A 27 11.37 2.92 -18.84
N PRO A 28 10.15 2.85 -19.41
CA PRO A 28 9.79 3.66 -20.57
C PRO A 28 9.89 5.17 -20.30
N GLN A 29 9.66 5.59 -19.04
CA GLN A 29 9.77 6.98 -18.65
C GLN A 29 11.24 7.43 -18.63
N PHE A 30 12.15 6.61 -18.10
CA PHE A 30 13.60 6.88 -18.14
C PHE A 30 14.15 6.97 -19.56
N GLU A 31 13.75 6.09 -20.46
CA GLU A 31 14.16 6.15 -21.87
C GLU A 31 13.70 7.45 -22.53
N SER A 32 12.53 7.96 -22.17
CA SER A 32 12.00 9.21 -22.70
C SER A 32 12.66 10.47 -22.10
N LEU A 33 13.27 10.35 -20.90
CA LEU A 33 13.96 11.48 -20.22
C LEU A 33 15.21 11.97 -20.96
N LYS A 34 15.84 11.16 -21.79
CA LYS A 34 17.00 11.55 -22.62
C LYS A 34 16.72 12.78 -23.51
N LYS A 35 15.47 13.19 -23.65
CA LYS A 35 15.02 14.30 -24.51
C LYS A 35 14.34 15.45 -23.73
N LYS A 36 14.32 15.45 -22.39
CA LYS A 36 13.45 16.38 -21.65
C LYS A 36 14.23 17.44 -20.89
N LEU A 37 13.94 18.66 -21.29
CA LEU A 37 14.17 19.89 -20.56
C LEU A 37 13.28 19.95 -19.30
N ILE A 38 13.57 20.88 -18.40
CA ILE A 38 12.81 21.12 -17.17
C ILE A 38 11.31 21.32 -17.51
N HIS A 39 10.45 20.52 -16.88
CA HIS A 39 9.00 20.62 -16.98
C HIS A 39 8.47 21.37 -15.77
N TYR A 40 8.21 22.68 -15.92
CA TYR A 40 7.78 23.56 -14.82
C TYR A 40 6.49 23.07 -14.13
N GLU A 41 5.54 22.52 -14.90
CA GLU A 41 4.31 21.95 -14.34
C GLU A 41 4.59 20.77 -13.41
N ASN A 42 5.47 19.86 -13.80
CA ASN A 42 5.86 18.71 -12.96
C ASN A 42 6.70 19.17 -11.76
N LEU A 43 7.53 20.19 -11.92
CA LEU A 43 8.27 20.79 -10.83
C LEU A 43 7.31 21.39 -9.78
N PHE A 44 6.34 22.19 -10.22
CA PHE A 44 5.34 22.76 -9.32
C PHE A 44 4.52 21.68 -8.60
N LYS A 45 3.99 20.72 -9.36
CA LYS A 45 3.25 19.57 -8.79
C LYS A 45 4.13 18.77 -7.84
N GLY A 46 5.37 18.52 -8.19
CA GLY A 46 6.32 17.78 -7.37
C GLY A 46 6.57 18.42 -6.01
N VAL A 47 6.83 19.73 -6.00
CA VAL A 47 6.98 20.49 -4.76
C VAL A 47 5.67 20.51 -3.96
N PHE A 48 4.52 20.70 -4.60
CA PHE A 48 3.22 20.66 -3.94
C PHE A 48 2.93 19.32 -3.26
N TYR A 49 3.12 18.19 -3.96
CA TYR A 49 2.94 16.86 -3.40
C TYR A 49 3.93 16.59 -2.26
N PHE A 50 5.16 17.03 -2.39
CA PHE A 50 6.17 16.87 -1.33
C PHE A 50 5.77 17.63 -0.06
N ILE A 51 5.38 18.89 -0.16
CA ILE A 51 4.93 19.72 0.97
C ILE A 51 3.66 19.12 1.59
N LEU A 52 2.70 18.68 0.77
CA LEU A 52 1.48 18.04 1.24
C LEU A 52 1.81 16.77 2.06
N GLY A 53 2.67 15.90 1.52
CA GLY A 53 3.09 14.68 2.21
C GLY A 53 3.86 14.98 3.51
N LEU A 54 4.75 15.94 3.48
CA LEU A 54 5.48 16.39 4.67
C LEU A 54 4.52 16.95 5.74
N SER A 55 3.52 17.73 5.33
CA SER A 55 2.48 18.23 6.24
C SER A 55 1.68 17.10 6.88
N GLN A 56 1.30 16.08 6.12
CA GLN A 56 0.63 14.89 6.64
C GLN A 56 1.48 14.17 7.69
N LYS A 57 2.77 14.00 7.43
CA LYS A 57 3.70 13.37 8.36
C LYS A 57 3.89 14.19 9.63
N VAL A 58 4.22 15.48 9.49
CA VAL A 58 4.66 16.31 10.62
C VAL A 58 3.47 16.80 11.45
N LEU A 59 2.39 17.26 10.82
CA LEU A 59 1.28 17.89 11.52
C LEU A 59 0.25 16.88 12.05
N PHE A 60 0.08 15.73 11.36
CA PHE A 60 -0.92 14.75 11.74
C PHE A 60 -0.31 13.48 12.31
N ALA A 61 0.56 12.77 11.57
CA ALA A 61 1.08 11.50 12.04
C ALA A 61 1.91 11.65 13.33
N ASN A 62 2.85 12.59 13.36
CA ASN A 62 3.70 12.81 14.54
C ASN A 62 2.91 13.34 15.75
N TYR A 63 1.81 14.07 15.54
CA TYR A 63 0.95 14.52 16.62
C TYR A 63 0.11 13.38 17.23
N LEU A 64 -0.32 12.43 16.39
CA LEU A 64 -1.16 11.30 16.82
C LEU A 64 -0.34 10.15 17.43
N ASP A 65 0.94 10.04 17.06
CA ASP A 65 1.82 8.95 17.49
C ASP A 65 1.92 8.81 19.02
N PRO A 66 2.23 9.85 19.82
CA PRO A 66 2.29 9.73 21.27
C PRO A 66 0.94 9.33 21.89
N ILE A 67 -0.18 9.79 21.35
CA ILE A 67 -1.54 9.44 21.84
C ILE A 67 -1.82 7.95 21.62
N ALA A 68 -1.46 7.43 20.46
CA ALA A 68 -1.59 6.03 20.14
C ALA A 68 -0.69 5.16 21.03
N ASN A 69 0.60 5.49 21.09
CA ASN A 69 1.59 4.73 21.85
C ASN A 69 1.28 4.67 23.35
N GLU A 70 0.93 5.79 23.97
CA GLU A 70 0.52 5.84 25.37
C GLU A 70 -0.69 4.96 25.64
N GLY A 71 -1.70 5.01 24.74
CA GLY A 71 -2.89 4.18 24.86
C GLY A 71 -2.57 2.69 24.75
N PHE A 72 -1.79 2.27 23.79
CA PHE A 72 -1.45 0.85 23.65
C PHE A 72 -0.52 0.34 24.75
N HIS A 73 0.38 1.18 25.29
CA HIS A 73 1.21 0.80 26.44
C HIS A 73 0.40 0.57 27.72
N ASN A 74 -0.65 1.35 27.93
CA ASN A 74 -1.50 1.30 29.12
C ASN A 74 -2.83 0.57 28.89
N ALA A 75 -2.93 -0.28 27.89
CA ALA A 75 -4.18 -0.88 27.40
C ALA A 75 -5.05 -1.53 28.49
N ALA A 76 -4.43 -2.18 29.50
CA ALA A 76 -5.16 -2.83 30.60
C ALA A 76 -5.83 -1.85 31.59
N ALA A 77 -5.42 -0.58 31.62
CA ALA A 77 -5.92 0.43 32.58
C ALA A 77 -6.83 1.47 31.89
N LEU A 78 -7.07 1.36 30.57
CA LEU A 78 -7.85 2.36 29.84
C LEU A 78 -9.35 2.27 30.13
N SER A 79 -9.98 3.44 30.30
CA SER A 79 -11.43 3.56 30.15
C SER A 79 -11.84 3.32 28.70
N THR A 80 -13.10 2.96 28.44
CA THR A 80 -13.63 2.73 27.09
C THR A 80 -13.40 3.92 26.17
N LEU A 81 -13.60 5.16 26.66
CA LEU A 81 -13.38 6.36 25.87
C LEU A 81 -11.89 6.55 25.51
N ALA A 82 -10.99 6.31 26.47
CA ALA A 82 -9.56 6.39 26.24
C ALA A 82 -9.06 5.31 25.26
N ALA A 83 -9.62 4.11 25.32
CA ALA A 83 -9.34 3.04 24.37
C ALA A 83 -9.74 3.42 22.93
N TRP A 84 -10.95 3.96 22.75
CA TRP A 84 -11.40 4.46 21.45
C TRP A 84 -10.51 5.59 20.93
N LYS A 85 -10.11 6.53 21.81
CA LYS A 85 -9.16 7.61 21.43
C LYS A 85 -7.84 7.04 20.93
N ALA A 86 -7.28 6.05 21.61
CA ALA A 86 -6.03 5.41 21.21
C ALA A 86 -6.14 4.68 19.85
N VAL A 87 -7.21 3.91 19.65
CA VAL A 87 -7.46 3.17 18.40
C VAL A 87 -7.65 4.12 17.23
N LEU A 88 -8.43 5.18 17.39
CA LEU A 88 -8.63 6.19 16.35
C LEU A 88 -7.34 6.97 16.06
N ALA A 89 -6.60 7.35 17.11
CA ALA A 89 -5.30 8.00 16.95
C ALA A 89 -4.33 7.12 16.15
N TYR A 90 -4.23 5.83 16.48
CA TYR A 90 -3.41 4.88 15.73
C TYR A 90 -3.86 4.72 14.26
N SER A 91 -5.17 4.61 14.04
CA SER A 91 -5.72 4.45 12.69
C SER A 91 -5.37 5.63 11.78
N PHE A 92 -5.52 6.85 12.28
CA PHE A 92 -5.15 8.05 11.52
C PHE A 92 -3.64 8.27 11.46
N GLN A 93 -2.91 7.92 12.52
CA GLN A 93 -1.46 7.99 12.55
C GLN A 93 -0.83 7.15 11.44
N ILE A 94 -1.17 5.87 11.36
CA ILE A 94 -0.64 4.97 10.32
C ILE A 94 -1.04 5.43 8.90
N TYR A 95 -2.25 5.97 8.74
CA TYR A 95 -2.69 6.50 7.47
C TYR A 95 -1.87 7.73 7.05
N PHE A 96 -1.80 8.76 7.88
CA PHE A 96 -1.09 9.98 7.54
C PHE A 96 0.43 9.78 7.44
N ASP A 97 0.99 8.86 8.22
CA ASP A 97 2.39 8.50 8.11
C ASP A 97 2.71 7.90 6.74
N PHE A 98 1.95 6.91 6.34
CA PHE A 98 2.23 6.18 5.12
C PHE A 98 1.71 6.91 3.86
N ALA A 99 0.56 7.58 3.92
CA ALA A 99 0.08 8.43 2.83
C ALA A 99 1.01 9.62 2.61
N GLY A 100 1.47 10.27 3.70
CA GLY A 100 2.44 11.34 3.64
C GLY A 100 3.75 10.92 3.00
N TYR A 101 4.28 9.77 3.41
CA TYR A 101 5.47 9.19 2.79
C TYR A 101 5.27 8.92 1.29
N SER A 102 4.14 8.33 0.91
CA SER A 102 3.82 8.06 -0.50
C SER A 102 3.68 9.35 -1.31
N CYS A 103 3.02 10.39 -0.76
CA CYS A 103 2.94 11.70 -1.39
C CYS A 103 4.32 12.33 -1.61
N MET A 104 5.20 12.29 -0.60
CA MET A 104 6.57 12.79 -0.76
C MET A 104 7.33 12.06 -1.85
N ALA A 105 7.20 10.72 -1.92
CA ALA A 105 7.84 9.91 -2.95
C ALA A 105 7.34 10.25 -4.36
N ILE A 106 6.02 10.40 -4.53
CA ILE A 106 5.39 10.85 -5.79
C ILE A 106 5.89 12.24 -6.16
N GLY A 107 5.93 13.16 -5.18
CA GLY A 107 6.44 14.52 -5.36
C GLY A 107 7.87 14.53 -5.86
N LEU A 108 8.77 13.80 -5.19
CA LEU A 108 10.18 13.67 -5.61
C LEU A 108 10.32 13.07 -7.01
N ALA A 109 9.55 12.04 -7.34
CA ALA A 109 9.58 11.44 -8.68
C ALA A 109 9.17 12.46 -9.76
N LEU A 110 8.15 13.28 -9.50
CA LEU A 110 7.70 14.33 -10.42
C LEU A 110 8.77 15.41 -10.67
N LEU A 111 9.62 15.74 -9.68
CA LEU A 111 10.74 16.66 -9.89
C LEU A 111 11.70 16.15 -10.98
N PHE A 112 11.79 14.82 -11.14
CA PHE A 112 12.57 14.16 -12.19
C PHE A 112 11.73 13.80 -13.42
N ASN A 113 10.52 14.34 -13.58
CA ASN A 113 9.56 14.00 -14.63
C ASN A 113 9.14 12.53 -14.67
N ILE A 114 9.26 11.81 -13.53
CA ILE A 114 8.84 10.43 -13.37
C ILE A 114 7.49 10.41 -12.67
N ARG A 115 6.54 9.66 -13.19
CA ARG A 115 5.21 9.50 -12.59
C ARG A 115 5.14 8.16 -11.87
N PHE A 116 4.96 8.23 -10.56
CA PHE A 116 4.63 7.07 -9.74
C PHE A 116 3.11 6.90 -9.63
N PRO A 117 2.62 5.67 -9.46
CA PRO A 117 1.21 5.41 -9.21
C PRO A 117 0.81 5.92 -7.83
N ASP A 118 -0.46 6.31 -7.68
CA ASP A 118 -1.05 6.63 -6.40
C ASP A 118 -1.10 5.39 -5.50
N ASN A 119 -0.89 5.59 -4.21
CA ASN A 119 -0.89 4.51 -3.24
C ASN A 119 -2.10 4.53 -2.30
N PHE A 120 -2.78 5.67 -2.19
CA PHE A 120 -3.95 5.87 -1.35
C PHE A 120 -5.02 6.70 -2.09
N ASN A 121 -6.29 6.31 -1.89
CA ASN A 121 -7.44 7.04 -2.41
C ASN A 121 -8.56 7.10 -1.35
N SER A 122 -8.39 7.95 -0.32
CA SER A 122 -9.37 8.13 0.77
C SER A 122 -9.91 6.81 1.33
N PRO A 123 -9.07 5.92 1.87
CA PRO A 123 -9.47 4.56 2.24
C PRO A 123 -10.54 4.49 3.32
N TYR A 124 -10.61 5.48 4.21
CA TYR A 124 -11.62 5.52 5.28
C TYR A 124 -13.01 5.98 4.82
N GLN A 125 -13.17 6.31 3.53
CA GLN A 125 -14.47 6.52 2.88
C GLN A 125 -14.99 5.25 2.20
N ALA A 126 -14.30 4.12 2.37
CA ALA A 126 -14.70 2.86 1.77
C ALA A 126 -16.03 2.36 2.36
N SER A 127 -16.90 1.86 1.48
CA SER A 127 -18.20 1.28 1.85
C SER A 127 -18.14 -0.23 2.13
N SER A 128 -17.01 -0.87 1.83
CA SER A 128 -16.81 -2.31 2.03
C SER A 128 -15.32 -2.64 2.20
N MET A 129 -15.00 -3.85 2.69
CA MET A 129 -13.61 -4.31 2.79
C MET A 129 -12.92 -4.43 1.43
N ILE A 130 -13.68 -4.80 0.39
CA ILE A 130 -13.17 -4.84 -0.98
C ILE A 130 -12.81 -3.42 -1.45
N ASP A 131 -13.70 -2.44 -1.19
CA ASP A 131 -13.45 -1.04 -1.55
C ASP A 131 -12.29 -0.46 -0.73
N PHE A 132 -12.19 -0.82 0.57
CA PHE A 132 -11.06 -0.42 1.40
C PHE A 132 -9.72 -0.83 0.78
N TRP A 133 -9.55 -2.10 0.41
CA TRP A 133 -8.31 -2.59 -0.19
C TRP A 133 -8.06 -2.08 -1.62
N ARG A 134 -9.05 -1.55 -2.30
CA ARG A 134 -8.90 -0.82 -3.57
C ARG A 134 -8.39 0.60 -3.38
N ARG A 135 -8.39 1.12 -2.15
CA ARG A 135 -8.04 2.49 -1.79
C ARG A 135 -6.84 2.58 -0.86
N TRP A 136 -6.54 1.50 -0.14
CA TRP A 136 -5.42 1.38 0.80
C TRP A 136 -4.27 0.64 0.15
N HIS A 137 -3.05 1.25 0.18
CA HIS A 137 -1.81 0.63 -0.32
C HIS A 137 -2.02 -0.05 -1.68
N MET A 138 -2.52 0.74 -2.65
CA MET A 138 -3.00 0.26 -3.95
C MET A 138 -1.91 -0.49 -4.72
N THR A 139 -0.66 -0.03 -4.62
CA THR A 139 0.48 -0.65 -5.31
C THR A 139 0.83 -2.03 -4.73
N LEU A 140 0.70 -2.24 -3.40
CA LEU A 140 0.84 -3.57 -2.79
C LEU A 140 -0.32 -4.48 -3.20
N SER A 141 -1.55 -3.96 -3.20
CA SER A 141 -2.73 -4.71 -3.63
C SER A 141 -2.59 -5.20 -5.08
N GLU A 142 -2.08 -4.35 -5.96
CA GLU A 142 -1.76 -4.72 -7.35
C GLU A 142 -0.64 -5.77 -7.42
N PHE A 143 0.42 -5.60 -6.64
CA PHE A 143 1.52 -6.56 -6.57
C PHE A 143 1.03 -7.93 -6.09
N LEU A 144 0.31 -8.00 -4.98
CA LEU A 144 -0.23 -9.24 -4.45
C LEU A 144 -1.22 -9.90 -5.43
N ARG A 145 -2.04 -9.11 -6.11
CA ARG A 145 -2.93 -9.61 -7.16
C ARG A 145 -2.16 -10.25 -8.30
N ASN A 146 -1.15 -9.58 -8.82
CA ASN A 146 -0.44 -10.01 -10.03
C ASN A 146 0.53 -11.16 -9.75
N TYR A 147 1.19 -11.17 -8.60
CA TYR A 147 2.25 -12.13 -8.28
C TYR A 147 1.82 -13.26 -7.34
N VAL A 148 0.69 -13.13 -6.65
CA VAL A 148 0.18 -14.17 -5.75
C VAL A 148 -1.19 -14.67 -6.19
N TYR A 149 -2.20 -13.80 -6.24
CA TYR A 149 -3.59 -14.20 -6.50
C TYR A 149 -3.78 -14.84 -7.88
N ILE A 150 -3.29 -14.18 -8.94
CA ILE A 150 -3.42 -14.69 -10.32
C ILE A 150 -2.65 -16.01 -10.52
N PRO A 151 -1.39 -16.16 -10.08
CA PRO A 151 -0.67 -17.42 -10.17
C PRO A 151 -1.32 -18.59 -9.41
N LEU A 152 -1.98 -18.31 -8.27
CA LEU A 152 -2.76 -19.33 -7.53
C LEU A 152 -4.03 -19.80 -8.28
N GLY A 153 -4.35 -19.16 -9.41
CA GLY A 153 -5.51 -19.45 -10.26
C GLY A 153 -6.60 -18.38 -10.22
N GLY A 154 -6.47 -17.36 -9.38
CA GLY A 154 -7.42 -16.25 -9.30
C GLY A 154 -8.85 -16.74 -9.03
N ASN A 155 -9.81 -16.26 -9.85
CA ASN A 155 -11.22 -16.65 -9.82
C ASN A 155 -11.59 -17.74 -10.86
N ARG A 156 -10.61 -18.30 -11.58
CA ARG A 156 -10.87 -19.18 -12.74
C ARG A 156 -11.25 -20.62 -12.38
N LYS A 157 -11.02 -21.05 -11.13
CA LYS A 157 -11.17 -22.44 -10.66
C LYS A 157 -12.38 -22.62 -9.72
N GLY A 158 -13.44 -21.83 -9.90
CA GLY A 158 -14.65 -21.90 -9.09
C GLY A 158 -14.57 -21.10 -7.78
N THR A 159 -15.72 -20.94 -7.14
CA THR A 159 -15.92 -20.02 -6.00
C THR A 159 -15.09 -20.41 -4.77
N VAL A 160 -15.06 -21.70 -4.42
CA VAL A 160 -14.30 -22.19 -3.25
C VAL A 160 -12.80 -21.88 -3.42
N ARG A 161 -12.27 -22.15 -4.60
CA ARG A 161 -10.85 -21.88 -4.90
C ARG A 161 -10.57 -20.39 -4.93
N GLN A 162 -11.49 -19.57 -5.40
CA GLN A 162 -11.40 -18.11 -5.36
C GLN A 162 -11.24 -17.61 -3.93
N HIS A 163 -12.09 -18.05 -3.01
CA HIS A 163 -12.03 -17.64 -1.60
C HIS A 163 -10.72 -18.07 -0.94
N LEU A 164 -10.29 -19.32 -1.18
CA LEU A 164 -9.00 -19.80 -0.69
C LEU A 164 -7.84 -18.95 -1.23
N ASN A 165 -7.86 -18.60 -2.52
CA ASN A 165 -6.82 -17.76 -3.12
C ASN A 165 -6.81 -16.35 -2.51
N ILE A 166 -7.96 -15.76 -2.21
CA ILE A 166 -8.07 -14.48 -1.50
C ILE A 166 -7.43 -14.58 -0.12
N PHE A 167 -7.81 -15.61 0.65
CA PHE A 167 -7.29 -15.84 1.98
C PHE A 167 -5.77 -16.00 1.98
N LEU A 168 -5.25 -16.88 1.12
CA LEU A 168 -3.80 -17.12 0.99
C LEU A 168 -3.04 -15.86 0.56
N THR A 169 -3.64 -15.04 -0.32
CA THR A 169 -3.03 -13.79 -0.76
C THR A 169 -2.87 -12.81 0.41
N MET A 170 -3.88 -12.67 1.26
CA MET A 170 -3.82 -11.81 2.44
C MET A 170 -2.89 -12.36 3.50
N LEU A 171 -2.88 -13.68 3.71
CA LEU A 171 -1.95 -14.34 4.63
C LEU A 171 -0.49 -14.11 4.22
N ILE A 172 -0.18 -14.30 2.93
CA ILE A 172 1.16 -14.04 2.39
C ILE A 172 1.52 -12.57 2.53
N GLY A 173 0.58 -11.66 2.26
CA GLY A 173 0.76 -10.23 2.51
C GLY A 173 1.07 -9.92 3.97
N GLY A 174 0.39 -10.57 4.91
CA GLY A 174 0.67 -10.44 6.34
C GLY A 174 2.08 -10.93 6.70
N ILE A 175 2.46 -12.12 6.28
CA ILE A 175 3.80 -12.67 6.52
C ILE A 175 4.90 -11.77 5.91
N TRP A 176 4.64 -11.18 4.76
CA TRP A 176 5.54 -10.24 4.11
C TRP A 176 5.81 -8.98 4.95
N HIS A 177 4.84 -8.53 5.75
CA HIS A 177 4.99 -7.36 6.62
C HIS A 177 6.01 -7.58 7.76
N GLY A 178 6.23 -8.82 8.19
CA GLY A 178 7.24 -9.11 9.21
C GLY A 178 7.10 -10.47 9.86
N ALA A 179 8.18 -10.93 10.51
CA ALA A 179 8.27 -12.24 11.16
C ALA A 179 7.64 -12.22 12.57
N SER A 180 6.41 -11.70 12.71
CA SER A 180 5.66 -11.68 13.96
C SER A 180 4.31 -12.35 13.80
N TRP A 181 3.85 -13.07 14.81
CA TRP A 181 2.52 -13.64 14.86
C TRP A 181 1.41 -12.61 14.68
N THR A 182 1.63 -11.37 15.10
CA THR A 182 0.66 -10.28 14.91
C THR A 182 0.37 -10.04 13.43
N PHE A 183 1.36 -10.12 12.54
CA PHE A 183 1.16 -9.98 11.10
C PHE A 183 0.48 -11.20 10.48
N VAL A 184 0.74 -12.40 10.99
CA VAL A 184 0.02 -13.62 10.58
C VAL A 184 -1.46 -13.49 10.92
N PHE A 185 -1.80 -13.11 12.16
CA PHE A 185 -3.18 -12.87 12.57
C PHE A 185 -3.84 -11.75 11.78
N TRP A 186 -3.12 -10.67 11.50
CA TRP A 186 -3.58 -9.57 10.67
C TRP A 186 -3.94 -10.06 9.24
N GLY A 187 -3.07 -10.83 8.61
CA GLY A 187 -3.32 -11.40 7.27
C GLY A 187 -4.52 -12.35 7.26
N CYS A 188 -4.63 -13.23 8.27
CA CYS A 188 -5.80 -14.11 8.43
C CYS A 188 -7.10 -13.31 8.60
N TYR A 189 -7.10 -12.32 9.48
CA TYR A 189 -8.27 -11.46 9.75
C TYR A 189 -8.77 -10.77 8.48
N HIS A 190 -7.89 -10.08 7.76
CA HIS A 190 -8.26 -9.44 6.51
C HIS A 190 -8.67 -10.42 5.41
N GLY A 191 -8.02 -11.59 5.36
CA GLY A 191 -8.40 -12.66 4.44
C GLY A 191 -9.84 -13.15 4.69
N VAL A 192 -10.22 -13.38 5.95
CA VAL A 192 -11.58 -13.78 6.33
C VAL A 192 -12.59 -12.68 6.01
N LEU A 193 -12.29 -11.41 6.36
CA LEU A 193 -13.19 -10.30 6.06
C LEU A 193 -13.44 -10.12 4.57
N LEU A 194 -12.41 -10.25 3.73
CA LEU A 194 -12.56 -10.18 2.27
C LEU A 194 -13.36 -11.35 1.72
N MET A 195 -13.15 -12.58 2.23
CA MET A 195 -13.98 -13.72 1.85
C MET A 195 -15.45 -13.51 2.20
N ALA A 196 -15.73 -13.05 3.44
CA ALA A 196 -17.10 -12.75 3.87
C ALA A 196 -17.75 -11.68 2.99
N ASN A 197 -17.02 -10.59 2.69
CA ASN A 197 -17.52 -9.54 1.81
C ASN A 197 -17.83 -10.08 0.39
N HIS A 198 -16.95 -10.91 -0.18
CA HIS A 198 -17.21 -11.55 -1.48
C HIS A 198 -18.41 -12.53 -1.48
N MET A 199 -18.78 -13.09 -0.32
CA MET A 199 -19.97 -13.92 -0.17
C MET A 199 -21.26 -13.09 -0.11
N LEU A 200 -21.18 -11.91 0.52
CA LEU A 200 -22.32 -11.00 0.70
C LEU A 200 -22.64 -10.16 -0.55
N ASP A 201 -21.65 -9.89 -1.39
CA ASP A 201 -21.80 -9.10 -2.64
C ASP A 201 -22.36 -9.94 -3.83
N LYS A 202 -22.78 -11.18 -3.59
CA LYS A 202 -23.44 -12.06 -4.57
C LYS A 202 -24.94 -12.07 -4.39
#